data_10888b7995cb237bc531b76db0f37e8e
#
_entry.id   10888b7995cb237bc531b76db0f37e8e
#
_cell.length_a   1.000
_cell.length_b   1.000
_cell.length_c   1.000
_cell.angle_alpha   90.00
_cell.angle_beta   90.00
_cell.angle_gamma   90.00
#
_symmetry.space_group_name_H-M   'P 1'
#
loop_
_entity.id
_entity.type
_entity.pdbx_description
1 polymer ?
#
loop_
_entity_poly.entity_id
_entity_poly.type
_entity_poly.pdbx_seq_one_letter_code
_entity_poly.pdbx_strand_id
1 'polypeptide(L)'
;KEDPVHYTAESEFGPYWSITKYNDIMAVDTNHQVFSSEGGITIASQDSEEIGPLPMFIAMDPPKHDVQRKTVSPAVSPHNLQILEPLIRERAAKILDGLPIGEEFDWVDKVSMELTAMTLATLFDMPQEDRRKLTYWSDVVTAIPGKSPLVDTIEQKAQIFMEYHAYFANLWNQQVLGYNPERQR
;
A
#
# COMPACT_ATOMS: atom_id res chain seq x y z
N LYS A 1 2.36 2.94 -30.07
CA LYS A 1 2.02 1.53 -30.42
C LYS A 1 3.06 0.90 -31.35
N GLU A 2 3.88 1.73 -32.03
CA GLU A 2 4.92 1.27 -32.94
C GLU A 2 6.24 0.99 -32.22
N ASP A 3 6.42 1.54 -31.01
CA ASP A 3 7.60 1.37 -30.16
C ASP A 3 7.15 0.93 -28.74
N PRO A 4 6.84 -0.35 -28.53
CA PRO A 4 6.30 -0.84 -27.27
C PRO A 4 7.32 -0.98 -26.14
N VAL A 5 8.62 -1.00 -26.48
CA VAL A 5 9.75 -1.01 -25.57
C VAL A 5 10.62 0.18 -25.94
N HIS A 6 10.42 1.29 -25.24
CA HIS A 6 11.04 2.56 -25.58
C HIS A 6 12.07 2.98 -24.54
N TYR A 7 13.26 3.39 -24.99
CA TYR A 7 14.32 3.92 -24.13
C TYR A 7 14.29 5.45 -24.09
N THR A 8 14.18 6.01 -22.91
CA THR A 8 14.31 7.44 -22.66
C THR A 8 15.70 7.69 -22.05
N ALA A 9 16.58 8.34 -22.82
CA ALA A 9 17.97 8.57 -22.41
C ALA A 9 18.10 9.69 -21.37
N GLU A 10 17.25 10.72 -21.46
CA GLU A 10 17.31 11.91 -20.61
C GLU A 10 15.92 12.23 -20.06
N SER A 11 15.79 12.31 -18.75
CA SER A 11 14.60 12.77 -18.04
C SER A 11 14.95 13.27 -16.64
N GLU A 12 14.01 13.89 -15.95
CA GLU A 12 14.14 14.23 -14.53
C GLU A 12 14.35 13.01 -13.63
N PHE A 13 14.03 11.80 -14.11
CA PHE A 13 14.20 10.52 -13.40
C PHE A 13 15.47 9.76 -13.81
N GLY A 14 16.31 10.34 -14.67
CA GLY A 14 17.41 9.63 -15.33
C GLY A 14 16.95 8.78 -16.53
N PRO A 15 17.81 7.88 -17.02
CA PRO A 15 17.46 7.02 -18.14
C PRO A 15 16.55 5.86 -17.68
N TYR A 16 15.55 5.53 -18.50
CA TYR A 16 14.65 4.42 -18.21
C TYR A 16 14.06 3.77 -19.47
N TRP A 17 13.50 2.59 -19.33
CA TRP A 17 12.76 1.87 -20.36
C TRP A 17 11.27 1.91 -20.08
N SER A 18 10.46 2.33 -21.04
CA SER A 18 8.99 2.23 -21.00
C SER A 18 8.56 0.96 -21.69
N ILE A 19 7.81 0.11 -20.99
CA ILE A 19 7.28 -1.15 -21.51
C ILE A 19 5.76 -1.09 -21.48
N THR A 20 5.11 -1.25 -22.64
CA THR A 20 3.69 -0.92 -22.80
C THR A 20 2.80 -2.08 -23.26
N LYS A 21 3.36 -3.19 -23.69
CA LYS A 21 2.57 -4.38 -24.08
C LYS A 21 2.52 -5.41 -22.95
N TYR A 22 1.37 -6.01 -22.77
CA TYR A 22 1.12 -6.99 -21.71
C TYR A 22 2.16 -8.11 -21.65
N ASN A 23 2.46 -8.74 -22.78
CA ASN A 23 3.41 -9.87 -22.80
C ASN A 23 4.84 -9.42 -22.46
N ASP A 24 5.24 -8.21 -22.87
CA ASP A 24 6.56 -7.66 -22.57
C ASP A 24 6.64 -7.28 -21.07
N ILE A 25 5.56 -6.70 -20.52
CA ILE A 25 5.45 -6.42 -19.09
C ILE A 25 5.55 -7.73 -18.29
N MET A 26 4.81 -8.76 -18.68
CA MET A 26 4.87 -10.07 -18.02
C MET A 26 6.26 -10.70 -18.09
N ALA A 27 6.96 -10.58 -19.23
CA ALA A 27 8.30 -11.11 -19.39
C ALA A 27 9.34 -10.43 -18.47
N VAL A 28 9.16 -9.12 -18.20
CA VAL A 28 10.01 -8.36 -17.28
C VAL A 28 9.62 -8.67 -15.82
N ASP A 29 8.35 -8.55 -15.49
CA ASP A 29 7.83 -8.65 -14.12
C ASP A 29 8.06 -10.04 -13.50
N THR A 30 7.98 -11.11 -14.30
CA THR A 30 8.20 -12.47 -13.82
C THR A 30 9.66 -12.92 -13.82
N ASN A 31 10.58 -12.13 -14.38
CA ASN A 31 11.99 -12.49 -14.51
C ASN A 31 12.88 -11.74 -13.49
N HIS A 32 12.67 -12.02 -12.21
CA HIS A 32 13.43 -11.41 -11.11
C HIS A 32 14.93 -11.69 -11.13
N GLN A 33 15.38 -12.70 -11.90
CA GLN A 33 16.81 -13.01 -12.05
C GLN A 33 17.56 -11.99 -12.90
N VAL A 34 16.84 -11.26 -13.77
CA VAL A 34 17.39 -10.22 -14.65
C VAL A 34 16.92 -8.83 -14.21
N PHE A 35 15.66 -8.70 -13.79
CA PHE A 35 15.03 -7.44 -13.41
C PHE A 35 14.78 -7.44 -11.91
N SER A 36 15.67 -6.78 -11.17
CA SER A 36 15.65 -6.67 -9.72
C SER A 36 14.65 -5.63 -9.23
N SER A 37 13.98 -5.89 -8.11
CA SER A 37 13.17 -4.92 -7.37
C SER A 37 13.93 -4.20 -6.25
N GLU A 38 15.19 -4.58 -5.96
CA GLU A 38 15.97 -3.98 -4.86
C GLU A 38 16.26 -2.49 -5.05
N GLY A 39 16.21 -1.99 -6.28
CA GLY A 39 16.41 -0.57 -6.61
C GLY A 39 15.21 0.33 -6.26
N GLY A 40 14.07 -0.25 -5.91
CA GLY A 40 12.82 0.46 -5.69
C GLY A 40 11.69 0.03 -6.62
N ILE A 41 10.49 0.53 -6.33
CA ILE A 41 9.25 0.16 -7.04
C ILE A 41 8.60 1.34 -7.76
N THR A 42 9.19 2.51 -7.67
CA THR A 42 8.72 3.75 -8.30
C THR A 42 9.87 4.45 -9.00
N ILE A 43 9.56 5.18 -10.06
CA ILE A 43 10.49 6.12 -10.67
C ILE A 43 10.55 7.35 -9.76
N ALA A 44 11.76 7.72 -9.32
CA ALA A 44 12.01 8.88 -8.49
C ALA A 44 12.91 9.88 -9.23
N SER A 45 12.75 11.17 -8.96
CA SER A 45 13.65 12.19 -9.48
C SER A 45 15.07 11.98 -8.95
N GLN A 46 16.08 12.13 -9.79
CA GLN A 46 17.49 12.00 -9.39
C GLN A 46 17.91 13.03 -8.34
N ASP A 47 17.23 14.17 -8.31
CA ASP A 47 17.48 15.25 -7.36
C ASP A 47 16.62 15.13 -6.08
N SER A 48 15.78 14.10 -5.99
CA SER A 48 14.97 13.89 -4.78
C SER A 48 15.85 13.36 -3.66
N GLU A 49 15.98 14.14 -2.59
CA GLU A 49 16.46 13.64 -1.29
C GLU A 49 15.39 12.68 -0.73
N GLU A 50 15.30 11.49 -1.32
CA GLU A 50 14.32 10.52 -0.85
C GLU A 50 14.69 10.02 0.55
N ILE A 51 13.67 9.89 1.36
CA ILE A 51 13.70 9.02 2.53
C ILE A 51 14.17 7.66 2.01
N GLY A 52 15.37 7.23 2.39
CA GLY A 52 16.03 6.05 1.84
C GLY A 52 15.12 4.81 1.76
N PRO A 53 15.55 3.74 1.10
CA PRO A 53 14.68 2.62 0.75
C PRO A 53 14.02 2.05 2.00
N LEU A 54 12.69 2.11 2.04
CA LEU A 54 11.90 1.47 3.09
C LEU A 54 12.09 -0.04 3.01
N PRO A 55 12.31 -0.75 4.13
CA PRO A 55 12.53 -2.19 4.13
C PRO A 55 11.22 -2.96 3.90
N MET A 56 10.64 -2.79 2.71
CA MET A 56 9.41 -3.47 2.29
C MET A 56 9.74 -4.65 1.41
N PHE A 57 9.10 -5.81 1.61
CA PHE A 57 9.39 -6.99 0.79
C PHE A 57 9.07 -6.80 -0.70
N ILE A 58 8.16 -5.88 -1.06
CA ILE A 58 7.89 -5.53 -2.46
C ILE A 58 9.12 -4.92 -3.16
N ALA A 59 10.05 -4.33 -2.40
CA ALA A 59 11.32 -3.78 -2.88
C ALA A 59 12.51 -4.70 -2.54
N MET A 60 12.29 -6.00 -2.54
CA MET A 60 13.30 -7.03 -2.27
C MET A 60 13.25 -8.11 -3.33
N ASP A 61 14.41 -8.73 -3.56
CA ASP A 61 14.53 -9.93 -4.39
C ASP A 61 14.54 -11.22 -3.55
N PRO A 62 14.25 -12.38 -4.14
CA PRO A 62 14.48 -13.66 -3.50
C PRO A 62 15.94 -13.82 -3.04
N PRO A 63 16.24 -14.49 -1.91
CA PRO A 63 15.28 -15.21 -1.06
C PRO A 63 14.58 -14.36 0.02
N LYS A 64 15.01 -13.11 0.23
CA LYS A 64 14.46 -12.23 1.30
C LYS A 64 12.97 -11.96 1.07
N HIS A 65 12.60 -11.59 -0.15
CA HIS A 65 11.21 -11.40 -0.57
C HIS A 65 10.35 -12.62 -0.18
N ASP A 66 10.76 -13.81 -0.55
CA ASP A 66 9.97 -15.04 -0.38
C ASP A 66 9.72 -15.36 1.09
N VAL A 67 10.74 -15.18 1.94
CA VAL A 67 10.62 -15.40 3.38
C VAL A 67 9.59 -14.46 4.00
N GLN A 68 9.67 -13.17 3.70
CA GLN A 68 8.75 -12.18 4.26
C GLN A 68 7.33 -12.33 3.70
N ARG A 69 7.19 -12.51 2.39
CA ARG A 69 5.89 -12.73 1.76
C ARG A 69 5.20 -13.99 2.29
N LYS A 70 5.95 -15.08 2.49
CA LYS A 70 5.41 -16.31 3.06
C LYS A 70 4.86 -16.12 4.47
N THR A 71 5.46 -15.23 5.26
CA THR A 71 5.00 -14.92 6.61
C THR A 71 3.64 -14.25 6.62
N VAL A 72 3.37 -13.34 5.67
CA VAL A 72 2.10 -12.57 5.63
C VAL A 72 1.02 -13.23 4.77
N SER A 73 1.39 -14.11 3.83
CA SER A 73 0.46 -14.76 2.89
C SER A 73 -0.71 -15.50 3.55
N PRO A 74 -0.56 -16.16 4.71
CA PRO A 74 -1.69 -16.82 5.38
C PRO A 74 -2.82 -15.85 5.75
N ALA A 75 -2.51 -14.60 6.11
CA ALA A 75 -3.51 -13.60 6.49
C ALA A 75 -4.50 -13.28 5.36
N VAL A 76 -4.04 -13.34 4.11
CA VAL A 76 -4.84 -13.08 2.91
C VAL A 76 -5.08 -14.34 2.07
N SER A 77 -4.96 -15.52 2.68
CA SER A 77 -5.25 -16.79 2.02
C SER A 77 -6.74 -16.90 1.65
N PRO A 78 -7.11 -17.68 0.61
CA PRO A 78 -8.51 -17.89 0.23
C PRO A 78 -9.38 -18.36 1.40
N HIS A 79 -8.83 -19.17 2.29
CA HIS A 79 -9.53 -19.62 3.49
C HIS A 79 -9.87 -18.46 4.43
N ASN A 80 -8.89 -17.62 4.78
CA ASN A 80 -9.12 -16.46 5.64
C ASN A 80 -10.04 -15.42 4.99
N LEU A 81 -9.94 -15.23 3.67
CA LEU A 81 -10.84 -14.34 2.95
C LEU A 81 -12.29 -14.84 2.97
N GLN A 82 -12.53 -16.15 2.92
CA GLN A 82 -13.87 -16.73 3.10
C GLN A 82 -14.44 -16.46 4.50
N ILE A 83 -13.60 -16.48 5.53
CA ILE A 83 -14.02 -16.14 6.91
C ILE A 83 -14.39 -14.64 7.00
N LEU A 84 -13.68 -13.78 6.32
CA LEU A 84 -13.92 -12.33 6.30
C LEU A 84 -15.08 -11.92 5.38
N GLU A 85 -15.45 -12.72 4.39
CA GLU A 85 -16.48 -12.37 3.41
C GLU A 85 -17.81 -11.91 4.03
N PRO A 86 -18.40 -12.59 5.03
CA PRO A 86 -19.67 -12.14 5.64
C PRO A 86 -19.54 -10.75 6.26
N LEU A 87 -18.44 -10.46 6.93
CA LEU A 87 -18.18 -9.15 7.53
C LEU A 87 -18.00 -8.06 6.48
N ILE A 88 -17.26 -8.35 5.41
CA ILE A 88 -17.06 -7.41 4.29
C ILE A 88 -18.39 -7.12 3.61
N ARG A 89 -19.22 -8.14 3.40
CA ARG A 89 -20.55 -8.00 2.81
C ARG A 89 -21.50 -7.17 3.67
N GLU A 90 -21.52 -7.38 4.98
CA GLU A 90 -22.29 -6.57 5.92
C GLU A 90 -21.84 -5.09 5.89
N ARG A 91 -20.53 -4.83 5.88
CA ARG A 91 -19.98 -3.47 5.81
C ARG A 91 -20.34 -2.79 4.49
N ALA A 92 -20.20 -3.50 3.38
CA ALA A 92 -20.59 -3.00 2.07
C ALA A 92 -22.08 -2.63 2.03
N ALA A 93 -22.97 -3.49 2.54
CA ALA A 93 -24.38 -3.19 2.63
C ALA A 93 -24.67 -1.93 3.46
N LYS A 94 -24.05 -1.85 4.66
CA LYS A 94 -24.18 -0.68 5.54
C LYS A 94 -23.73 0.64 4.90
N ILE A 95 -22.61 0.61 4.16
CA ILE A 95 -22.11 1.78 3.42
C ILE A 95 -23.14 2.17 2.34
N LEU A 96 -23.59 1.21 1.54
CA LEU A 96 -24.52 1.48 0.45
C LEU A 96 -25.90 1.97 0.94
N ASP A 97 -26.41 1.40 2.02
CA ASP A 97 -27.67 1.82 2.65
C ASP A 97 -27.57 3.24 3.26
N GLY A 98 -26.38 3.68 3.62
CA GLY A 98 -26.10 5.01 4.17
C GLY A 98 -25.83 6.11 3.13
N LEU A 99 -25.85 5.78 1.82
CA LEU A 99 -25.58 6.77 0.78
C LEU A 99 -26.74 7.75 0.60
N PRO A 100 -26.47 9.03 0.29
CA PRO A 100 -27.50 10.00 0.04
C PRO A 100 -28.29 9.64 -1.22
N ILE A 101 -29.62 9.80 -1.17
CA ILE A 101 -30.53 9.54 -2.31
C ILE A 101 -30.91 10.86 -2.95
N GLY A 102 -30.69 10.96 -4.29
CA GLY A 102 -31.03 12.14 -5.06
C GLY A 102 -30.04 13.30 -4.92
N GLU A 103 -28.91 13.09 -4.29
CA GLU A 103 -27.82 14.05 -4.13
C GLU A 103 -26.53 13.53 -4.77
N GLU A 104 -25.70 14.43 -5.26
CA GLU A 104 -24.36 14.11 -5.77
C GLU A 104 -23.41 13.91 -4.57
N PHE A 105 -22.56 12.89 -4.64
CA PHE A 105 -21.55 12.60 -3.62
C PHE A 105 -20.29 12.02 -4.22
N ASP A 106 -19.18 12.10 -3.49
CA ASP A 106 -17.92 11.46 -3.85
C ASP A 106 -17.97 9.96 -3.51
N TRP A 107 -18.05 9.13 -4.57
CA TRP A 107 -18.04 7.67 -4.44
C TRP A 107 -16.76 7.14 -3.84
N VAL A 108 -15.60 7.74 -4.20
CA VAL A 108 -14.31 7.29 -3.69
C VAL A 108 -14.25 7.48 -2.18
N ASP A 109 -14.62 8.66 -1.68
CA ASP A 109 -14.64 8.95 -0.24
C ASP A 109 -15.67 8.08 0.50
N LYS A 110 -16.92 8.05 0.01
CA LYS A 110 -18.04 7.42 0.74
C LYS A 110 -18.03 5.89 0.67
N VAL A 111 -17.51 5.31 -0.41
CA VAL A 111 -17.59 3.87 -0.64
C VAL A 111 -16.22 3.22 -0.71
N SER A 112 -15.38 3.63 -1.67
CA SER A 112 -14.14 2.91 -1.96
C SER A 112 -13.14 2.99 -0.83
N MET A 113 -12.87 4.19 -0.35
CA MET A 113 -11.94 4.43 0.78
C MET A 113 -12.50 3.83 2.08
N GLU A 114 -13.80 3.99 2.32
CA GLU A 114 -14.43 3.52 3.54
C GLU A 114 -14.36 1.99 3.68
N LEU A 115 -14.80 1.25 2.65
CA LEU A 115 -14.78 -0.22 2.67
C LEU A 115 -13.36 -0.78 2.75
N THR A 116 -12.43 -0.18 2.00
CA THR A 116 -11.01 -0.58 2.01
C THR A 116 -10.39 -0.33 3.37
N ALA A 117 -10.58 0.86 3.95
CA ALA A 117 -10.05 1.21 5.26
C ALA A 117 -10.60 0.32 6.38
N MET A 118 -11.90 0.02 6.36
CA MET A 118 -12.51 -0.91 7.34
C MET A 118 -11.94 -2.32 7.23
N THR A 119 -11.69 -2.78 6.01
CA THR A 119 -11.14 -4.13 5.77
C THR A 119 -9.68 -4.22 6.21
N LEU A 120 -8.86 -3.23 5.85
CA LEU A 120 -7.46 -3.15 6.26
C LEU A 120 -7.31 -3.02 7.77
N ALA A 121 -8.13 -2.18 8.43
CA ALA A 121 -8.14 -2.06 9.89
C ALA A 121 -8.41 -3.41 10.56
N THR A 122 -9.32 -4.24 9.98
CA THR A 122 -9.55 -5.61 10.48
C THR A 122 -8.35 -6.53 10.26
N LEU A 123 -7.70 -6.46 9.09
CA LEU A 123 -6.52 -7.29 8.80
C LEU A 123 -5.32 -6.96 9.70
N PHE A 124 -5.20 -5.70 10.11
CA PHE A 124 -4.13 -5.24 11.00
C PHE A 124 -4.51 -5.28 12.48
N ASP A 125 -5.73 -5.74 12.83
CA ASP A 125 -6.28 -5.65 14.19
C ASP A 125 -6.19 -4.23 14.77
N MET A 126 -6.44 -3.26 13.92
CA MET A 126 -6.41 -1.84 14.21
C MET A 126 -7.80 -1.35 14.65
N PRO A 127 -7.91 -0.44 15.63
CA PRO A 127 -9.18 0.19 15.99
C PRO A 127 -9.88 0.79 14.77
N GLN A 128 -11.20 0.50 14.63
CA GLN A 128 -11.96 0.96 13.47
C GLN A 128 -12.10 2.48 13.39
N GLU A 129 -12.05 3.18 14.51
CA GLU A 129 -12.02 4.64 14.60
C GLU A 129 -10.78 5.24 13.95
N ASP A 130 -9.67 4.50 13.92
CA ASP A 130 -8.41 4.95 13.33
C ASP A 130 -8.27 4.60 11.83
N ARG A 131 -9.21 3.85 11.25
CA ARG A 131 -9.11 3.32 9.87
C ARG A 131 -8.76 4.37 8.80
N ARG A 132 -9.24 5.61 8.96
CA ARG A 132 -8.96 6.70 8.00
C ARG A 132 -7.50 7.15 8.02
N LYS A 133 -6.74 6.85 9.07
CA LYS A 133 -5.29 7.06 9.08
C LYS A 133 -4.59 6.22 8.01
N LEU A 134 -5.09 5.00 7.72
CA LEU A 134 -4.53 4.13 6.68
C LEU A 134 -4.59 4.77 5.30
N THR A 135 -5.74 5.34 4.93
CA THR A 135 -5.90 6.03 3.65
C THR A 135 -5.06 7.31 3.60
N TYR A 136 -5.06 8.10 4.67
CA TYR A 136 -4.23 9.30 4.77
C TYR A 136 -2.73 8.99 4.60
N TRP A 137 -2.21 8.02 5.32
CA TRP A 137 -0.80 7.62 5.19
C TRP A 137 -0.47 7.06 3.80
N SER A 138 -1.39 6.29 3.19
CA SER A 138 -1.24 5.80 1.82
C SER A 138 -1.13 6.95 0.82
N ASP A 139 -1.98 7.96 0.96
CA ASP A 139 -1.95 9.15 0.10
C ASP A 139 -0.65 9.95 0.29
N VAL A 140 -0.17 10.08 1.54
CA VAL A 140 1.12 10.74 1.84
C VAL A 140 2.30 9.97 1.25
N VAL A 141 2.29 8.63 1.29
CA VAL A 141 3.36 7.80 0.69
C VAL A 141 3.54 8.11 -0.78
N THR A 142 2.43 8.26 -1.51
CA THR A 142 2.44 8.52 -2.96
C THR A 142 2.53 10.02 -3.31
N ALA A 143 2.36 10.92 -2.33
CA ALA A 143 2.41 12.35 -2.54
C ALA A 143 3.83 12.84 -2.89
N ILE A 144 3.92 13.72 -3.87
CA ILE A 144 5.14 14.43 -4.22
C ILE A 144 5.15 15.75 -3.45
N PRO A 145 6.13 15.99 -2.55
CA PRO A 145 6.24 17.23 -1.81
C PRO A 145 6.23 18.46 -2.73
N GLY A 146 5.47 19.49 -2.33
CA GLY A 146 5.30 20.71 -3.13
C GLY A 146 4.43 20.60 -4.39
N LYS A 147 4.02 19.38 -4.79
CA LYS A 147 3.07 19.13 -5.89
C LYS A 147 1.72 18.56 -5.42
N SER A 148 1.67 18.09 -4.17
CA SER A 148 0.47 17.53 -3.55
C SER A 148 -0.04 18.48 -2.45
N PRO A 149 -1.37 18.63 -2.29
CA PRO A 149 -1.94 19.42 -1.19
C PRO A 149 -1.75 18.78 0.20
N LEU A 150 -1.24 17.55 0.27
CA LEU A 150 -1.08 16.81 1.52
C LEU A 150 0.25 17.08 2.21
N VAL A 151 1.30 17.36 1.44
CA VAL A 151 2.64 17.58 1.94
C VAL A 151 3.35 18.65 1.12
N ASP A 152 3.91 19.65 1.80
CA ASP A 152 4.63 20.73 1.17
C ASP A 152 6.13 20.45 1.07
N THR A 153 6.71 19.75 2.07
CA THR A 153 8.15 19.50 2.17
C THR A 153 8.48 18.04 2.45
N ILE A 154 9.72 17.66 2.17
CA ILE A 154 10.25 16.32 2.47
C ILE A 154 10.28 16.08 3.99
N GLU A 155 10.62 17.09 4.78
CA GLU A 155 10.66 17.01 6.24
C GLU A 155 9.26 16.72 6.81
N GLN A 156 8.22 17.38 6.28
CA GLN A 156 6.83 17.11 6.66
C GLN A 156 6.44 15.67 6.32
N LYS A 157 6.79 15.20 5.12
CA LYS A 157 6.57 13.80 4.70
C LYS A 157 7.27 12.82 5.63
N ALA A 158 8.55 13.09 5.98
CA ALA A 158 9.34 12.28 6.91
C ALA A 158 8.71 12.23 8.31
N GLN A 159 8.20 13.36 8.82
CA GLN A 159 7.52 13.40 10.12
C GLN A 159 6.26 12.54 10.13
N ILE A 160 5.47 12.57 9.07
CA ILE A 160 4.26 11.72 8.93
C ILE A 160 4.65 10.23 8.87
N PHE A 161 5.77 9.89 8.21
CA PHE A 161 6.29 8.52 8.23
C PHE A 161 6.75 8.06 9.62
N MET A 162 7.34 8.95 10.41
CA MET A 162 7.69 8.62 11.80
C MET A 162 6.43 8.38 12.65
N GLU A 163 5.37 9.17 12.45
CA GLU A 163 4.08 8.95 13.11
C GLU A 163 3.49 7.59 12.73
N TYR A 164 3.40 7.29 11.43
CA TYR A 164 2.96 6.00 10.91
C TYR A 164 3.76 4.84 11.52
N HIS A 165 5.09 4.91 11.50
CA HIS A 165 5.95 3.88 12.07
C HIS A 165 5.72 3.70 13.58
N ALA A 166 5.63 4.80 14.34
CA ALA A 166 5.37 4.75 15.77
C ALA A 166 4.01 4.12 16.10
N TYR A 167 2.97 4.43 15.30
CA TYR A 167 1.65 3.86 15.46
C TYR A 167 1.68 2.32 15.30
N PHE A 168 2.27 1.82 14.21
CA PHE A 168 2.35 0.38 13.97
C PHE A 168 3.29 -0.33 14.94
N ALA A 169 4.39 0.31 15.37
CA ALA A 169 5.26 -0.24 16.42
C ALA A 169 4.50 -0.39 17.75
N ASN A 170 3.68 0.59 18.12
CA ASN A 170 2.83 0.51 19.31
C ASN A 170 1.78 -0.59 19.19
N LEU A 171 1.09 -0.67 18.05
CA LEU A 171 0.09 -1.70 17.77
C LEU A 171 0.71 -3.11 17.88
N TRP A 172 1.87 -3.31 17.26
CA TRP A 172 2.63 -4.55 17.36
C TRP A 172 2.99 -4.91 18.79
N ASN A 173 3.54 -3.96 19.55
CA ASN A 173 3.92 -4.19 20.93
C ASN A 173 2.72 -4.55 21.82
N GLN A 174 1.58 -3.91 21.60
CA GLN A 174 0.35 -4.23 22.33
C GLN A 174 -0.13 -5.66 22.02
N GLN A 175 -0.07 -6.07 20.76
CA GLN A 175 -0.47 -7.41 20.33
C GLN A 175 0.48 -8.49 20.86
N VAL A 176 1.80 -8.27 20.74
CA VAL A 176 2.82 -9.21 21.19
C VAL A 176 2.84 -9.33 22.72
N LEU A 177 2.77 -8.20 23.44
CA LEU A 177 2.76 -8.19 24.92
C LEU A 177 1.38 -8.54 25.50
N GLY A 178 0.30 -8.27 24.77
CA GLY A 178 -1.06 -8.61 25.12
C GLY A 178 -1.53 -9.98 24.60
N TYR A 179 -0.66 -10.73 23.93
CA TYR A 179 -1.00 -12.05 23.40
C TYR A 179 -1.39 -12.99 24.55
N ASN A 180 -2.67 -13.21 24.68
CA ASN A 180 -3.23 -14.22 25.58
C ASN A 180 -3.83 -15.33 24.70
N PRO A 181 -3.20 -16.53 24.66
CA PRO A 181 -3.70 -17.65 23.84
C PRO A 181 -5.11 -18.12 24.24
N GLU A 182 -5.62 -17.71 25.39
CA GLU A 182 -6.99 -18.06 25.84
C GLU A 182 -8.09 -17.15 25.26
N ARG A 183 -7.75 -16.01 24.65
CA ARG A 183 -8.72 -15.10 23.99
C ARG A 183 -9.14 -15.54 22.58
N GLN A 184 -8.54 -16.59 22.04
CA GLN A 184 -8.84 -17.13 20.71
C GLN A 184 -9.70 -18.40 20.71
N ARG A 185 -10.41 -18.69 21.81
CA ARG A 185 -11.38 -19.81 21.88
C ARG A 185 -12.79 -19.32 21.80
#